data_3eb6f7d2acdd09eca52faf04972760c4
#
_entry.id   3eb6f7d2acdd09eca52faf04972760c4
#
_cell.length_a   1.000
_cell.length_b   1.000
_cell.length_c   1.000
_cell.angle_alpha   90.00
_cell.angle_beta   90.00
_cell.angle_gamma   90.00
#
_symmetry.space_group_name_H-M   'P 1'
#
loop_
_entity.id
_entity.type
_entity.pdbx_description
1 polymer ?
#
loop_
_entity_poly.entity_id
_entity_poly.type
_entity_poly.pdbx_seq_one_letter_code
_entity_poly.pdbx_strand_id
1 'polypeptide(L)' 'MDPGAVFAKTDKGREEISRRSYGLPPRLRALLVMIDGQTSAIEHRDKCKGLGDVIAMLATLSAQGFIAEKPAGKGSF' A
#
# COMPACT_ATOMS: atom_id res chain seq x y z
N MET A 1 -0.64 12.27 4.46
CA MET A 1 -1.50 11.09 4.17
C MET A 1 -2.52 10.93 5.27
N ASP A 2 -3.75 10.73 4.90
CA ASP A 2 -4.84 10.49 5.84
C ASP A 2 -4.62 9.14 6.54
N PRO A 3 -4.55 9.09 7.86
CA PRO A 3 -4.37 7.81 8.57
C PRO A 3 -5.48 6.81 8.30
N GLY A 4 -6.69 7.30 7.97
CA GLY A 4 -7.79 6.42 7.63
C GLY A 4 -7.84 5.98 6.17
N ALA A 5 -6.89 6.42 5.35
CA ALA A 5 -6.88 6.07 3.94
C ALA A 5 -6.72 4.57 3.76
N VAL A 6 -7.46 4.01 2.83
CA VAL A 6 -7.39 2.60 2.47
C VAL A 6 -6.83 2.50 1.06
N PHE A 7 -5.83 1.65 0.87
CA PHE A 7 -5.18 1.50 -0.43
C PHE A 7 -5.47 0.13 -1.01
N ALA A 8 -5.49 0.06 -2.32
CA ALA A 8 -5.58 -1.20 -3.06
C ALA A 8 -4.42 -1.31 -4.02
N LYS A 9 -4.02 -2.52 -4.34
CA LYS A 9 -2.98 -2.76 -5.33
C LYS A 9 -3.48 -2.36 -6.71
N THR A 10 -2.62 -1.71 -7.47
CA THR A 10 -2.87 -1.44 -8.89
C THR A 10 -2.39 -2.64 -9.71
N ASP A 11 -2.64 -2.60 -11.02
CA ASP A 11 -2.09 -3.62 -11.91
C ASP A 11 -0.57 -3.66 -11.82
N LYS A 12 0.05 -2.48 -11.74
CA LYS A 12 1.50 -2.39 -11.57
C LYS A 12 1.96 -3.04 -10.28
N GLY A 13 1.21 -2.83 -9.18
CA GLY A 13 1.53 -3.46 -7.91
C GLY A 13 1.41 -4.97 -7.98
N ARG A 14 0.37 -5.47 -8.60
CA ARG A 14 0.20 -6.92 -8.75
C ARG A 14 1.28 -7.52 -9.63
N GLU A 15 1.68 -6.81 -10.66
CA GLU A 15 2.76 -7.28 -11.53
C GLU A 15 4.09 -7.36 -10.78
N GLU A 16 4.36 -6.39 -9.94
CA GLU A 16 5.58 -6.44 -9.13
C GLU A 16 5.61 -7.66 -8.21
N ILE A 17 4.47 -7.99 -7.60
CA ILE A 17 4.38 -9.16 -6.73
C ILE A 17 4.62 -10.45 -7.52
N SER A 18 4.03 -10.55 -8.71
CA SER A 18 4.10 -11.77 -9.52
C SER A 18 5.45 -11.94 -10.18
N ARG A 19 6.04 -10.86 -10.69
CA ARG A 19 7.18 -10.95 -11.62
C ARG A 19 8.41 -10.20 -11.15
N ARG A 20 8.30 -9.41 -10.09
CA ARG A 20 9.38 -8.54 -9.61
C ARG A 20 9.91 -7.61 -10.70
N SER A 21 9.01 -7.14 -11.55
CA SER A 21 9.38 -6.37 -12.74
C SER A 21 10.06 -5.05 -12.43
N TYR A 22 9.81 -4.49 -11.27
CA TYR A 22 10.28 -3.15 -10.92
C TYR A 22 11.37 -3.15 -9.86
N GLY A 23 11.71 -4.32 -9.31
CA GLY A 23 12.82 -4.42 -8.37
C GLY A 23 12.62 -3.69 -7.07
N LEU A 24 11.43 -3.69 -6.52
CA LEU A 24 11.18 -3.03 -5.24
C LEU A 24 12.06 -3.61 -4.14
N PRO A 25 12.54 -2.76 -3.22
CA PRO A 25 13.23 -3.25 -2.04
C PRO A 25 12.36 -4.23 -1.25
N PRO A 26 12.95 -5.20 -0.56
CA PRO A 26 12.17 -6.21 0.15
C PRO A 26 11.16 -5.67 1.14
N ARG A 27 11.48 -4.60 1.85
CA ARG A 27 10.54 -4.01 2.80
C ARG A 27 9.30 -3.45 2.11
N LEU A 28 9.51 -2.72 1.02
CA LEU A 28 8.40 -2.16 0.26
C LEU A 28 7.56 -3.27 -0.37
N ARG A 29 8.22 -4.30 -0.86
CA ARG A 29 7.53 -5.43 -1.46
C ARG A 29 6.69 -6.17 -0.42
N ALA A 30 7.24 -6.37 0.78
CA ALA A 30 6.49 -7.01 1.86
C ALA A 30 5.22 -6.23 2.21
N LEU A 31 5.34 -4.91 2.31
CA LEU A 31 4.17 -4.07 2.58
C LEU A 31 3.18 -4.14 1.43
N LEU A 32 3.66 -4.10 0.19
CA LEU A 32 2.80 -4.18 -0.98
C LEU A 32 1.96 -5.46 -0.96
N VAL A 33 2.56 -6.58 -0.60
CA VAL A 33 1.85 -7.85 -0.51
C VAL A 33 0.71 -7.77 0.50
N MET A 34 0.88 -7.01 1.57
CA MET A 34 -0.13 -6.90 2.61
C MET A 34 -1.28 -5.96 2.27
N ILE A 35 -1.13 -5.14 1.23
CA ILE A 35 -2.20 -4.23 0.81
C ILE A 35 -3.37 -5.06 0.30
N ASP A 36 -4.53 -4.91 0.92
CA ASP A 36 -5.68 -5.75 0.64
C ASP A 36 -6.95 -5.00 0.22
N GLY A 37 -6.87 -3.68 0.13
CA GLY A 37 -8.04 -2.88 -0.24
C GLY A 37 -9.05 -2.67 0.89
N GLN A 38 -8.71 -3.09 2.10
CA GLN A 38 -9.61 -2.97 3.25
C GLN A 38 -8.94 -2.37 4.48
N THR A 39 -7.65 -2.57 4.65
CA THR A 39 -6.92 -2.13 5.83
C THR A 39 -6.47 -0.69 5.64
N SER A 40 -6.70 0.14 6.65
CA SER A 40 -6.30 1.55 6.59
C SER A 40 -4.79 1.72 6.79
N ALA A 41 -4.28 2.90 6.44
CA ALA A 41 -2.87 3.23 6.60
C ALA A 41 -2.42 3.05 8.05
N ILE A 42 -3.23 3.54 9.00
CA ILE A 42 -2.86 3.42 10.41
C ILE A 42 -2.85 1.97 10.87
N GLU A 43 -3.75 1.15 10.36
CA GLU A 43 -3.75 -0.27 10.69
C GLU A 43 -2.52 -0.97 10.13
N HIS A 44 -2.11 -0.63 8.92
CA HIS A 44 -0.87 -1.16 8.36
C HIS A 44 0.33 -0.74 9.22
N ARG A 45 0.35 0.52 9.65
CA ARG A 45 1.42 1.00 10.52
C ARG A 45 1.51 0.15 11.79
N ASP A 46 0.37 -0.13 12.40
CA ASP A 46 0.34 -0.88 13.65
C ASP A 46 0.72 -2.34 13.44
N LYS A 47 0.29 -2.95 12.36
CA LYS A 47 0.59 -4.35 12.08
C LYS A 47 2.02 -4.57 11.59
N CYS A 48 2.61 -3.57 10.97
CA CYS A 48 3.89 -3.71 10.28
C CYS A 48 4.99 -2.88 10.92
N LYS A 49 4.93 -2.67 12.23
CA LYS A 49 5.92 -1.82 12.90
C LYS A 49 7.34 -2.26 12.66
N GLY A 50 7.57 -3.53 12.51
CA GLY A 50 8.90 -4.05 12.26
C GLY A 50 9.50 -3.68 10.90
N LEU A 51 8.68 -3.19 9.98
CA LEU A 51 9.17 -2.80 8.66
C LEU A 51 9.81 -1.40 8.63
N GLY A 52 9.56 -0.59 9.66
CA GLY A 52 10.08 0.77 9.71
C GLY A 52 8.96 1.79 9.59
N ASP A 53 9.20 2.88 8.87
CA ASP A 53 8.20 3.94 8.73
C ASP A 53 7.17 3.56 7.66
N VAL A 54 6.12 2.86 8.09
CA VAL A 54 5.11 2.33 7.18
C VAL A 54 4.36 3.44 6.44
N ILE A 55 4.09 4.55 7.11
CA ILE A 55 3.38 5.66 6.47
C ILE A 55 4.21 6.22 5.30
N ALA A 56 5.50 6.42 5.50
CA ALA A 56 6.37 6.88 4.43
C ALA A 56 6.45 5.84 3.31
N MET A 57 6.46 4.56 3.67
CA MET A 57 6.50 3.48 2.68
C MET A 57 5.24 3.44 1.84
N LEU A 58 4.08 3.65 2.47
CA LEU A 58 2.81 3.72 1.74
C LEU A 58 2.82 4.91 0.78
N ALA A 59 3.34 6.05 1.23
CA ALA A 59 3.44 7.22 0.36
C ALA A 59 4.33 6.94 -0.85
N THR A 60 5.44 6.25 -0.63
CA THR A 60 6.35 5.87 -1.71
C THR A 60 5.67 4.95 -2.72
N LEU A 61 4.99 3.91 -2.23
CA LEU A 61 4.29 2.98 -3.10
C LEU A 61 3.20 3.68 -3.91
N SER A 62 2.47 4.58 -3.27
CA SER A 62 1.42 5.34 -3.95
C SER A 62 2.01 6.26 -5.01
N ALA A 63 3.09 6.97 -4.67
CA ALA A 63 3.73 7.89 -5.62
C ALA A 63 4.28 7.15 -6.84
N GLN A 64 4.72 5.92 -6.66
CA GLN A 64 5.24 5.12 -7.77
C GLN A 64 4.17 4.33 -8.50
N GLY A 65 2.92 4.43 -8.06
CA GLY A 65 1.82 3.82 -8.79
C GLY A 65 1.57 2.35 -8.49
N PHE A 66 2.20 1.80 -7.46
CA PHE A 66 1.97 0.39 -7.08
C PHE A 66 0.68 0.20 -6.31
N ILE A 67 0.24 1.22 -5.60
CA ILE A 67 -1.04 1.23 -4.89
C ILE A 67 -1.76 2.53 -5.18
N ALA A 68 -3.07 2.52 -4.98
CA ALA A 68 -3.88 3.71 -5.13
C ALA A 68 -4.87 3.79 -3.97
N GLU A 69 -5.11 4.99 -3.51
CA GLU A 69 -6.07 5.20 -2.45
C GLU A 69 -7.48 4.95 -2.99
N LYS A 70 -8.24 4.15 -2.25
CA LYS A 70 -9.62 3.92 -2.61
C LYS A 70 -10.45 5.16 -2.30
N PRO A 71 -11.46 5.45 -3.10
CA PRO A 71 -12.39 6.52 -2.76
C PRO A 71 -12.99 6.25 -1.39
N ALA A 72 -13.27 7.30 -0.70
CA ALA A 72 -13.83 7.22 0.60
C ALA A 72 -15.15 6.56 0.56
N GLY A 73 -15.28 5.60 0.56
CA GLY A 73 -16.32 4.81 0.35
C GLY A 73 -17.61 5.29 0.58
N LYS A 74 -17.87 6.09 0.93
CA LYS A 74 -18.96 6.41 1.12
C LYS A 74 -19.56 6.91 0.22
N GLY A 75 -19.27 6.92 -0.32
CA GLY A 75 -19.97 7.24 -1.06
C GLY A 75 -20.83 7.01 -1.61
N SER A 76 -21.07 6.91 -1.63
CA SER A 76 -21.70 6.71 -2.08
C SER A 76 -22.75 7.00 -2.17
N PHE A 77 -23.03 7.30 -2.24
CA PHE A 77 -23.93 7.45 -2.30
C PHE A 77 -24.21 7.49 -2.83
#